data_608d1966495787d547c728ccd4b63745
#
_entry.id   608d1966495787d547c728ccd4b63745
#
_cell.length_a   1.000
_cell.length_b   1.000
_cell.length_c   1.000
_cell.angle_alpha   90.00
_cell.angle_beta   90.00
_cell.angle_gamma   90.00
#
_symmetry.space_group_name_H-M   'P 1'
#
loop_
_entity.id
_entity.type
_entity.pdbx_description
1 polymer ?
#
loop_
_entity_poly.entity_id
_entity_poly.type
_entity_poly.pdbx_seq_one_letter_code
_entity_poly.pdbx_strand_id
1 'polypeptide(L)'
;MTKSLYGKTADGKDVFSFTIKNESGAEIELLNYGATLNKISVPDRNGDFADVLVGFDTMEGQLSCTDSQGRTVGRVANRISGNGITIAGKNYRITKNIDG
;
A
#
# COMPACT_ATOMS: atom_id res chain seq x y z
N MET A 1 12.73 5.87 13.24
CA MET A 1 11.55 5.94 12.35
C MET A 1 11.06 7.38 12.30
N THR A 2 10.80 7.87 11.11
CA THR A 2 10.33 9.25 10.88
C THR A 2 8.93 9.21 10.29
N LYS A 3 8.00 10.01 10.86
CA LYS A 3 6.63 10.15 10.39
C LYS A 3 6.44 11.53 9.76
N SER A 4 5.82 11.59 8.59
CA SER A 4 5.49 12.86 7.93
C SER A 4 4.15 12.79 7.21
N LEU A 5 3.51 13.96 6.99
CA LEU A 5 2.28 14.01 6.21
C LEU A 5 2.61 13.76 4.72
N TYR A 6 1.95 12.77 4.14
CA TYR A 6 2.12 12.42 2.73
C TYR A 6 1.04 13.07 1.85
N GLY A 7 -0.20 13.09 2.33
CA GLY A 7 -1.32 13.68 1.60
C GLY A 7 -2.66 13.37 2.26
N LYS A 8 -3.72 13.47 1.49
CA LYS A 8 -5.08 13.18 1.96
C LYS A 8 -5.80 12.21 1.02
N THR A 9 -6.66 11.37 1.60
CA THR A 9 -7.58 10.54 0.83
C THR A 9 -8.65 11.39 0.14
N ALA A 10 -9.42 10.79 -0.77
CA ALA A 10 -10.52 11.49 -1.45
C ALA A 10 -11.57 12.03 -0.48
N ASP A 11 -11.76 11.38 0.68
CA ASP A 11 -12.69 11.81 1.74
C ASP A 11 -12.02 12.71 2.80
N GLY A 12 -10.80 13.19 2.55
CA GLY A 12 -10.12 14.19 3.36
C GLY A 12 -9.36 13.66 4.57
N LYS A 13 -9.18 12.35 4.71
CA LYS A 13 -8.39 11.77 5.81
C LYS A 13 -6.89 11.92 5.54
N ASP A 14 -6.13 12.24 6.58
CA ASP A 14 -4.69 12.37 6.47
C ASP A 14 -4.01 11.02 6.22
N VAL A 15 -3.09 11.02 5.28
CA VAL A 15 -2.20 9.88 4.99
C VAL A 15 -0.79 10.26 5.40
N PHE A 16 -0.18 9.42 6.22
CA PHE A 16 1.18 9.63 6.71
C PHE A 16 2.15 8.63 6.07
N SER A 17 3.36 9.11 5.82
CA SER A 17 4.48 8.25 5.49
C SER A 17 5.32 7.97 6.73
N PHE A 18 5.86 6.76 6.80
CA PHE A 18 6.75 6.31 7.86
C PHE A 18 8.03 5.80 7.21
N THR A 19 9.13 6.48 7.48
CA THR A 19 10.44 6.12 6.95
C THR A 19 11.23 5.38 8.03
N ILE A 20 11.71 4.19 7.69
CA ILE A 20 12.56 3.35 8.56
C ILE A 20 13.90 3.19 7.85
N LYS A 21 14.97 3.47 8.58
CA LYS A 21 16.34 3.42 8.07
C LYS A 21 17.19 2.48 8.93
N ASN A 22 18.00 1.66 8.31
CA ASN A 22 18.95 0.79 9.03
C ASN A 22 20.32 1.46 9.16
N GLU A 23 21.24 0.81 9.85
CA GLU A 23 22.59 1.33 10.10
C GLU A 23 23.41 1.51 8.81
N SER A 24 23.17 0.70 7.79
CA SER A 24 23.86 0.80 6.50
C SER A 24 23.32 1.90 5.59
N GLY A 25 22.25 2.58 6.01
CA GLY A 25 21.63 3.66 5.26
C GLY A 25 20.52 3.23 4.31
N ALA A 26 20.26 1.92 4.19
CA ALA A 26 19.09 1.46 3.45
C ALA A 26 17.80 1.90 4.15
N GLU A 27 16.80 2.34 3.38
CA GLU A 27 15.56 2.82 3.97
C GLU A 27 14.34 2.32 3.23
N ILE A 28 13.23 2.22 3.94
CA ILE A 28 11.92 1.94 3.39
C ILE A 28 10.93 3.04 3.79
N GLU A 29 9.99 3.31 2.92
CA GLU A 29 8.87 4.20 3.20
C GLU A 29 7.55 3.42 3.13
N LEU A 30 6.79 3.51 4.21
CA LEU A 30 5.47 2.89 4.34
C LEU A 30 4.41 3.97 4.48
N LEU A 31 3.25 3.76 3.87
CA LEU A 31 2.08 4.61 4.02
C LEU A 31 1.01 3.91 4.84
N ASN A 32 0.26 4.67 5.65
CA ASN A 32 -0.92 4.14 6.33
C ASN A 32 -2.17 4.08 5.42
N TYR A 33 -1.99 4.31 4.13
CA TYR A 33 -3.00 4.09 3.09
C TYR A 33 -2.75 2.74 2.44
N GLY A 34 -3.62 1.76 2.75
CA GLY A 34 -3.47 0.39 2.23
C GLY A 34 -2.21 -0.34 2.72
N ALA A 35 -1.62 0.11 3.83
CA ALA A 35 -0.32 -0.38 4.32
C ALA A 35 0.69 -0.53 3.18
N THR A 36 0.82 0.53 2.38
CA THR A 36 1.57 0.54 1.13
C THR A 36 3.06 0.68 1.39
N LEU A 37 3.84 -0.24 0.83
CA LEU A 37 5.29 -0.07 0.71
C LEU A 37 5.54 0.82 -0.53
N ASN A 38 5.98 2.05 -0.30
CA ASN A 38 6.06 3.09 -1.34
C ASN A 38 7.48 3.32 -1.86
N LYS A 39 8.50 3.02 -1.05
CA LYS A 39 9.89 3.23 -1.43
C LYS A 39 10.79 2.19 -0.76
N ILE A 40 11.75 1.69 -1.50
CA ILE A 40 12.87 0.90 -0.99
C ILE A 40 14.15 1.49 -1.58
N SER A 41 14.94 2.15 -0.75
CA SER A 41 16.22 2.72 -1.15
C SER A 41 17.35 1.84 -0.64
N VAL A 42 18.12 1.28 -1.54
CA VAL A 42 19.23 0.39 -1.24
C VAL A 42 20.48 0.80 -2.05
N PRO A 43 21.69 0.52 -1.56
CA PRO A 43 22.91 0.81 -2.31
C PRO A 43 23.14 -0.24 -3.40
N ASP A 44 23.71 0.22 -4.51
CA ASP A 44 24.26 -0.66 -5.53
C ASP A 44 25.66 -1.15 -5.12
N ARG A 45 26.32 -1.88 -6.02
CA ARG A 45 27.69 -2.39 -5.77
C ARG A 45 28.74 -1.28 -5.60
N ASN A 46 28.43 -0.05 -6.04
CA ASN A 46 29.32 1.11 -5.89
C ASN A 46 28.98 1.96 -4.67
N GLY A 47 27.94 1.58 -3.89
CA GLY A 47 27.48 2.32 -2.74
C GLY A 47 26.49 3.45 -3.06
N ASP A 48 26.06 3.59 -4.30
CA ASP A 48 25.07 4.60 -4.71
C ASP A 48 23.66 4.09 -4.42
N PHE A 49 22.87 4.90 -3.71
CA PHE A 49 21.50 4.56 -3.33
C PHE A 49 20.51 4.88 -4.45
N ALA A 50 19.59 3.96 -4.68
CA ALA A 50 18.48 4.14 -5.60
C ALA A 50 17.22 3.49 -5.06
N ASP A 51 16.06 4.08 -5.38
CA ASP A 51 14.77 3.48 -5.11
C ASP A 51 14.52 2.36 -6.13
N VAL A 52 14.36 1.14 -5.64
CA VAL A 52 14.19 -0.06 -6.48
C VAL A 52 12.74 -0.53 -6.53
N LEU A 53 11.81 0.24 -5.97
CA LEU A 53 10.39 -0.08 -5.92
C LEU A 53 9.61 0.87 -6.81
N VAL A 54 8.62 0.35 -7.52
CA VAL A 54 7.64 1.17 -8.23
C VAL A 54 6.66 1.76 -7.23
N GLY A 55 6.76 3.05 -6.99
CA GLY A 55 5.92 3.80 -6.06
C GLY A 55 5.51 5.14 -6.64
N PHE A 56 4.92 5.98 -5.81
CA PHE A 56 4.47 7.32 -6.22
C PHE A 56 5.00 8.37 -5.26
N ASP A 57 5.32 9.54 -5.79
CA ASP A 57 5.81 10.68 -5.00
C ASP A 57 4.68 11.47 -4.34
N THR A 58 3.46 11.34 -4.87
CA THR A 58 2.31 12.13 -4.43
C THR A 58 1.09 11.27 -4.14
N MET A 59 0.18 11.79 -3.33
CA MET A 59 -1.10 11.13 -3.05
C MET A 59 -1.99 11.05 -4.29
N GLU A 60 -1.92 12.01 -5.20
CA GLU A 60 -2.60 11.95 -6.50
C GLU A 60 -2.18 10.72 -7.30
N GLY A 61 -0.89 10.41 -7.32
CA GLY A 61 -0.37 9.19 -7.94
C GLY A 61 -0.97 7.94 -7.31
N GLN A 62 -1.03 7.89 -5.99
CA GLN A 62 -1.63 6.77 -5.25
C GLN A 62 -3.11 6.60 -5.56
N LEU A 63 -3.87 7.70 -5.61
CA LEU A 63 -5.31 7.68 -5.88
C LEU A 63 -5.63 7.27 -7.32
N SER A 64 -4.78 7.63 -8.27
CA SER A 64 -4.95 7.27 -9.69
C SER A 64 -4.47 5.85 -10.01
N CYS A 65 -3.75 5.20 -9.10
CA CYS A 65 -3.24 3.85 -9.30
C CYS A 65 -4.35 2.81 -9.21
N THR A 66 -4.61 2.13 -10.33
CA THR A 66 -5.61 1.05 -10.39
C THR A 66 -5.03 -0.33 -10.03
N ASP A 67 -3.70 -0.46 -10.07
CA ASP A 67 -3.02 -1.76 -9.96
C ASP A 67 -2.65 -2.12 -8.51
N SER A 68 -2.94 -1.26 -7.54
CA SER A 68 -2.65 -1.49 -6.11
C SER A 68 -1.16 -1.75 -5.82
N GLN A 69 -0.26 -1.08 -6.55
CA GLN A 69 1.18 -1.26 -6.41
C GLN A 69 1.66 -1.02 -4.98
N GLY A 70 2.43 -1.96 -4.46
CA GLY A 70 3.02 -1.90 -3.12
C GLY A 70 2.04 -2.08 -1.97
N ARG A 71 0.73 -2.20 -2.22
CA ARG A 71 -0.28 -2.33 -1.16
C ARG A 71 -0.25 -3.71 -0.52
N THR A 72 -0.49 -3.75 0.77
CA THR A 72 -0.64 -5.00 1.51
C THR A 72 -2.00 -5.61 1.24
N VAL A 73 -2.02 -6.82 0.74
CA VAL A 73 -3.24 -7.56 0.43
C VAL A 73 -3.77 -8.25 1.69
N GLY A 74 -5.03 -8.04 2.01
CA GLY A 74 -5.74 -8.64 3.14
C GLY A 74 -7.10 -7.94 3.34
N ARG A 75 -7.95 -8.43 4.22
CA ARG A 75 -7.86 -9.67 5.06
C ARG A 75 -7.94 -10.96 4.26
N VAL A 76 -8.57 -10.90 3.10
CA VAL A 76 -8.65 -11.99 2.12
C VAL A 76 -8.02 -11.51 0.83
N ALA A 77 -7.56 -12.46 0.01
CA ALA A 77 -6.91 -12.16 -1.27
C ALA A 77 -7.73 -12.71 -2.43
N ASN A 78 -7.50 -12.13 -3.61
CA ASN A 78 -8.14 -12.52 -4.85
C ASN A 78 -9.65 -12.21 -4.84
N ARG A 79 -10.40 -12.83 -5.72
CA ARG A 79 -11.82 -12.56 -5.94
C ARG A 79 -12.71 -13.51 -5.14
N ILE A 80 -13.83 -12.97 -4.67
CA ILE A 80 -14.88 -13.76 -4.04
C ILE A 80 -16.07 -13.78 -5.00
N SER A 81 -16.44 -14.99 -5.46
CA SER A 81 -17.55 -15.19 -6.38
C SER A 81 -18.88 -15.43 -5.66
N GLY A 82 -19.98 -15.31 -6.37
CA GLY A 82 -21.30 -15.63 -5.87
C GLY A 82 -21.89 -14.56 -4.95
N ASN A 83 -22.63 -15.00 -3.93
CA ASN A 83 -23.43 -14.13 -3.07
C ASN A 83 -22.76 -13.80 -1.74
N GLY A 84 -21.47 -14.06 -1.61
CA GLY A 84 -20.73 -13.80 -0.37
C GLY A 84 -20.03 -15.06 0.14
N ILE A 85 -19.72 -15.05 1.43
CA ILE A 85 -19.04 -16.16 2.09
C ILE A 85 -19.90 -16.73 3.21
N THR A 86 -19.78 -18.04 3.44
CA THR A 86 -20.48 -18.72 4.53
C THR A 86 -19.50 -19.13 5.62
N ILE A 87 -19.75 -18.68 6.83
CA ILE A 87 -18.94 -18.99 8.03
C ILE A 87 -19.87 -19.53 9.11
N ALA A 88 -19.56 -20.71 9.64
CA ALA A 88 -20.36 -21.36 10.69
C ALA A 88 -21.87 -21.46 10.35
N GLY A 89 -22.17 -21.76 9.09
CA GLY A 89 -23.55 -21.89 8.60
C GLY A 89 -24.24 -20.57 8.29
N LYS A 90 -23.62 -19.42 8.56
CA LYS A 90 -24.19 -18.10 8.26
C LYS A 90 -23.56 -17.50 7.02
N ASN A 91 -24.39 -17.02 6.08
CA ASN A 91 -23.92 -16.32 4.87
C ASN A 91 -23.72 -14.82 5.17
N TYR A 92 -22.55 -14.32 4.78
CA TYR A 92 -22.20 -12.91 4.84
C TYR A 92 -22.12 -12.36 3.44
N ARG A 93 -22.99 -11.42 3.11
CA ARG A 93 -23.01 -10.75 1.81
C ARG A 93 -21.81 -9.82 1.68
N ILE A 94 -21.23 -9.77 0.48
CA ILE A 94 -20.12 -8.89 0.16
C ILE A 94 -20.56 -7.98 -0.99
N THR A 95 -20.24 -6.69 -0.87
CA THR A 95 -20.51 -5.72 -1.92
C THR A 95 -19.72 -6.08 -3.17
N LYS A 96 -20.42 -6.20 -4.29
CA LYS A 96 -19.78 -6.48 -5.59
C LYS A 96 -19.12 -5.21 -6.11
N ASN A 97 -17.86 -5.30 -6.49
CA ASN A 97 -17.08 -4.18 -7.01
C ASN A 97 -16.29 -4.50 -8.29
N ILE A 98 -16.41 -5.71 -8.79
CA ILE A 98 -15.81 -6.14 -10.05
C ILE A 98 -16.91 -6.84 -10.86
N ASP A 99 -16.99 -6.53 -12.16
CA ASP A 99 -17.95 -7.14 -13.08
C ASP A 99 -17.73 -8.66 -13.17
N GLY A 100 -18.81 -9.37 -12.99
CA GLY A 100 -18.79 -10.84 -12.94
C GLY A 100 -18.74 -11.42 -11.55
#